data_50a42315d78c4b14be43cf19160181a9
#
_entry.id   50a42315d78c4b14be43cf19160181a9
#
_cell.length_a   1.000
_cell.length_b   1.000
_cell.length_c   1.000
_cell.angle_alpha   90.00
_cell.angle_beta   90.00
_cell.angle_gamma   90.00
#
_symmetry.space_group_name_H-M   'P 1'
#
loop_
_entity.id
_entity.type
_entity.pdbx_description
1 polymer ?
#
loop_
_entity_poly.entity_id
_entity_poly.type
_entity_poly.pdbx_seq_one_letter_code
_entity_poly.pdbx_strand_id
1 'polypeptide(L)'
;MVPSLTETLIECGVEVIGRTRFCVHPLDKVRTIPVVGGTKEINWGKCSELNPSLVVFDKEENNKEMADSCPFPFHATHITSIQNISSELEILSSLVFSTRLKSLANKWKLLADGPDLQFGGWNEIPTLSKRIGTNIENFEKAEYMIWRDPWMTAGSQTFIGSVLKKIGLSEYLPTSDSKYPTLNPRQTPNPSTFYLFSSEPFPFERYMDDLERIGFNGALVDGEFFSWFGSRSYRMLSDLIKKAT
;
A
#
# COMPACT_ATOMS: atom_id res chain seq x y z
N MET A 1 -1.49 14.31 2.50
CA MET A 1 -2.92 13.89 2.51
C MET A 1 -3.08 12.38 2.32
N VAL A 2 -2.04 11.65 2.62
CA VAL A 2 -1.89 10.20 2.38
C VAL A 2 -1.49 9.52 3.68
N PRO A 3 -2.16 8.45 4.12
CA PRO A 3 -1.87 7.76 5.38
C PRO A 3 -0.42 7.26 5.50
N SER A 4 0.07 6.54 4.50
CA SER A 4 1.44 6.01 4.45
C SER A 4 2.53 7.09 4.50
N LEU A 5 2.33 8.22 3.78
CA LEU A 5 3.25 9.36 3.84
C LEU A 5 3.16 10.10 5.17
N THR A 6 1.98 10.23 5.75
CA THR A 6 1.80 10.86 7.09
C THR A 6 2.62 10.10 8.13
N GLU A 7 2.48 8.76 8.20
CA GLU A 7 3.27 7.92 9.10
C GLU A 7 4.77 8.10 8.84
N THR A 8 5.18 8.01 7.57
CA THR A 8 6.58 8.14 7.16
C THR A 8 7.20 9.48 7.55
N LEU A 9 6.49 10.59 7.29
CA LEU A 9 6.96 11.94 7.64
C LEU A 9 7.12 12.10 9.16
N ILE A 10 6.13 11.65 9.93
CA ILE A 10 6.17 11.71 11.40
C ILE A 10 7.35 10.88 11.95
N GLU A 11 7.56 9.66 11.44
CA GLU A 11 8.67 8.79 11.86
C GLU A 11 10.03 9.36 11.47
N CYS A 12 10.10 10.07 10.35
CA CYS A 12 11.30 10.79 9.92
C CYS A 12 11.51 12.13 10.65
N GLY A 13 10.66 12.46 11.63
CA GLY A 13 10.78 13.66 12.46
C GLY A 13 10.35 14.95 11.77
N VAL A 14 9.57 14.85 10.71
CA VAL A 14 8.95 16.01 10.06
C VAL A 14 7.71 16.41 10.85
N GLU A 15 7.56 17.72 11.09
CA GLU A 15 6.37 18.24 11.75
C GLU A 15 5.16 18.16 10.80
N VAL A 16 4.16 17.37 11.18
CA VAL A 16 2.89 17.23 10.46
C VAL A 16 1.81 17.95 11.25
N ILE A 17 1.29 19.05 10.73
CA ILE A 17 0.34 19.92 11.42
C ILE A 17 -1.13 19.67 11.04
N GLY A 18 -1.37 18.87 9.98
CA GLY A 18 -2.70 18.51 9.53
C GLY A 18 -2.71 17.14 8.87
N ARG A 19 -3.80 16.37 9.02
CA ARG A 19 -3.93 15.01 8.49
C ARG A 19 -5.32 14.70 7.96
N THR A 20 -5.44 13.63 7.21
CA THR A 20 -6.77 13.08 6.89
C THR A 20 -7.28 12.19 8.03
N ARG A 21 -8.60 11.90 8.05
CA ARG A 21 -9.20 10.96 9.01
C ARG A 21 -8.65 9.54 8.89
N PHE A 22 -8.09 9.18 7.73
CA PHE A 22 -7.49 7.87 7.47
C PHE A 22 -6.03 7.76 7.92
N CYS A 23 -5.38 8.87 8.28
CA CYS A 23 -4.04 8.87 8.85
C CYS A 23 -4.11 8.47 10.32
N VAL A 24 -4.07 7.17 10.61
CA VAL A 24 -4.26 6.60 11.93
C VAL A 24 -2.97 6.16 12.61
N HIS A 25 -1.85 6.21 11.90
CA HIS A 25 -0.53 5.83 12.41
C HIS A 25 0.49 6.97 12.32
N PRO A 26 1.48 7.01 13.24
CA PRO A 26 1.54 6.26 14.52
C PRO A 26 0.50 6.81 15.51
N LEU A 27 -0.26 5.90 16.14
CA LEU A 27 -1.48 6.22 16.89
C LEU A 27 -1.27 7.25 18.00
N ASP A 28 -0.15 7.18 18.73
CA ASP A 28 0.22 8.08 19.81
C ASP A 28 0.42 9.51 19.34
N LYS A 29 0.93 9.73 18.12
CA LYS A 29 1.26 11.03 17.56
C LYS A 29 0.11 11.65 16.78
N VAL A 30 -0.59 10.85 15.95
CA VAL A 30 -1.65 11.40 15.09
C VAL A 30 -2.88 11.89 15.86
N ARG A 31 -3.10 11.42 17.09
CA ARG A 31 -4.27 11.83 17.93
C ARG A 31 -4.33 13.32 18.19
N THR A 32 -3.18 14.00 18.27
CA THR A 32 -3.09 15.43 18.54
C THR A 32 -3.08 16.28 17.26
N ILE A 33 -2.96 15.67 16.09
CA ILE A 33 -2.91 16.38 14.80
C ILE A 33 -4.33 16.60 14.28
N PRO A 34 -4.72 17.84 13.98
CA PRO A 34 -6.05 18.16 13.46
C PRO A 34 -6.41 17.42 12.17
N VAL A 35 -7.66 16.96 12.08
CA VAL A 35 -8.21 16.35 10.87
C VAL A 35 -8.75 17.45 9.95
N VAL A 36 -8.20 17.55 8.74
CA VAL A 36 -8.55 18.55 7.73
C VAL A 36 -9.38 17.99 6.57
N GLY A 37 -9.64 16.66 6.55
CA GLY A 37 -10.46 16.04 5.51
C GLY A 37 -10.24 14.54 5.39
N GLY A 38 -10.51 14.01 4.20
CA GLY A 38 -10.23 12.65 3.77
C GLY A 38 -9.19 12.59 2.65
N THR A 39 -9.03 11.40 2.02
CA THR A 39 -8.13 11.23 0.87
C THR A 39 -8.72 11.75 -0.44
N LYS A 40 -10.04 11.94 -0.49
CA LYS A 40 -10.77 12.41 -1.69
C LYS A 40 -11.47 13.75 -1.49
N GLU A 41 -11.38 14.35 -0.31
CA GLU A 41 -11.99 15.63 0.04
C GLU A 41 -11.18 16.37 1.10
N ILE A 42 -11.15 17.68 1.06
CA ILE A 42 -10.38 18.51 2.01
C ILE A 42 -11.14 19.77 2.40
N ASN A 43 -10.99 20.18 3.65
CA ASN A 43 -11.50 21.46 4.15
C ASN A 43 -10.37 22.50 4.15
N TRP A 44 -10.31 23.30 3.10
CA TRP A 44 -9.29 24.33 2.94
C TRP A 44 -9.35 25.43 4.02
N GLY A 45 -10.54 25.71 4.57
CA GLY A 45 -10.68 26.64 5.70
C GLY A 45 -9.90 26.17 6.93
N LYS A 46 -10.06 24.90 7.31
CA LYS A 46 -9.26 24.29 8.39
C LYS A 46 -7.76 24.24 8.07
N CYS A 47 -7.39 23.99 6.82
CA CYS A 47 -5.99 24.05 6.41
C CYS A 47 -5.42 25.46 6.55
N SER A 48 -6.20 26.49 6.22
CA SER A 48 -5.77 27.89 6.34
C SER A 48 -5.52 28.33 7.79
N GLU A 49 -6.31 27.82 8.73
CA GLU A 49 -6.08 28.03 10.17
C GLU A 49 -4.74 27.46 10.64
N LEU A 50 -4.29 26.35 10.03
CA LEU A 50 -3.02 25.69 10.33
C LEU A 50 -1.82 26.31 9.60
N ASN A 51 -2.07 27.06 8.52
CA ASN A 51 -1.08 27.72 7.68
C ASN A 51 0.12 26.82 7.28
N PRO A 52 -0.12 25.73 6.55
CA PRO A 52 0.94 24.78 6.17
C PRO A 52 1.93 25.41 5.18
N SER A 53 3.21 25.15 5.38
CA SER A 53 4.25 25.53 4.41
C SER A 53 4.26 24.64 3.16
N LEU A 54 3.75 23.39 3.28
CA LEU A 54 3.66 22.43 2.20
C LEU A 54 2.47 21.48 2.43
N VAL A 55 1.72 21.22 1.37
CA VAL A 55 0.70 20.15 1.34
C VAL A 55 1.26 18.98 0.52
N VAL A 56 1.20 17.76 1.06
CA VAL A 56 1.69 16.57 0.37
C VAL A 56 0.52 15.71 -0.07
N PHE A 57 0.47 15.42 -1.37
CA PHE A 57 -0.47 14.52 -2.02
C PHE A 57 0.27 13.29 -2.59
N ASP A 58 -0.50 12.30 -3.04
CA ASP A 58 -0.06 11.25 -3.95
C ASP A 58 -1.11 11.07 -5.05
N LYS A 59 -0.64 10.87 -6.29
CA LYS A 59 -1.52 10.85 -7.49
C LYS A 59 -2.40 9.61 -7.57
N GLU A 60 -2.04 8.51 -6.93
CA GLU A 60 -2.88 7.31 -6.85
C GLU A 60 -3.96 7.45 -5.76
N GLU A 61 -3.63 8.18 -4.68
CA GLU A 61 -4.49 8.30 -3.50
C GLU A 61 -5.44 9.51 -3.53
N ASN A 62 -5.00 10.63 -4.07
CA ASN A 62 -5.75 11.87 -4.03
C ASN A 62 -6.33 12.24 -5.39
N ASN A 63 -7.45 12.96 -5.39
CA ASN A 63 -8.05 13.48 -6.62
C ASN A 63 -7.28 14.70 -7.13
N LYS A 64 -7.23 14.83 -8.45
CA LYS A 64 -6.58 15.97 -9.10
C LYS A 64 -7.22 17.31 -8.68
N GLU A 65 -8.52 17.34 -8.51
CA GLU A 65 -9.28 18.53 -8.09
C GLU A 65 -8.83 19.07 -6.72
N MET A 66 -8.35 18.19 -5.83
CA MET A 66 -7.78 18.61 -4.55
C MET A 66 -6.47 19.39 -4.75
N ALA A 67 -5.62 18.94 -5.68
CA ALA A 67 -4.38 19.63 -6.01
C ALA A 67 -4.64 20.95 -6.78
N ASP A 68 -5.57 20.92 -7.74
CA ASP A 68 -5.92 22.10 -8.56
C ASP A 68 -6.56 23.22 -7.71
N SER A 69 -7.25 22.87 -6.62
CA SER A 69 -7.86 23.82 -5.67
C SER A 69 -7.00 24.16 -4.46
N CYS A 70 -5.78 23.62 -4.38
CA CYS A 70 -4.89 23.84 -3.24
C CYS A 70 -4.38 25.29 -3.17
N PRO A 71 -4.68 26.05 -2.11
CA PRO A 71 -4.22 27.43 -1.98
C PRO A 71 -2.80 27.57 -1.41
N PHE A 72 -2.10 26.45 -1.19
CA PHE A 72 -0.78 26.40 -0.59
C PHE A 72 0.24 25.78 -1.55
N PRO A 73 1.55 26.00 -1.34
CA PRO A 73 2.56 25.17 -2.00
C PRO A 73 2.29 23.70 -1.77
N PHE A 74 2.34 22.89 -2.81
CA PHE A 74 2.10 21.46 -2.69
C PHE A 74 3.09 20.64 -3.51
N HIS A 75 3.23 19.39 -3.12
CA HIS A 75 3.91 18.35 -3.89
C HIS A 75 3.02 17.12 -3.98
N ALA A 76 2.91 16.54 -5.18
CA ALA A 76 2.18 15.30 -5.41
C ALA A 76 3.16 14.20 -5.83
N THR A 77 3.41 13.27 -4.93
CA THR A 77 4.18 12.06 -5.24
C THR A 77 3.42 11.18 -6.23
N HIS A 78 4.13 10.28 -6.90
CA HIS A 78 3.53 9.26 -7.76
C HIS A 78 4.22 7.92 -7.53
N ILE A 79 3.92 7.30 -6.38
CA ILE A 79 4.54 6.05 -5.96
C ILE A 79 3.71 4.87 -6.46
N THR A 80 4.22 4.20 -7.50
CA THR A 80 3.55 3.07 -8.15
C THR A 80 4.34 1.76 -8.04
N SER A 81 5.58 1.82 -7.55
CA SER A 81 6.42 0.63 -7.41
C SER A 81 7.52 0.83 -6.37
N ILE A 82 8.11 -0.26 -5.92
CA ILE A 82 9.31 -0.26 -5.08
C ILE A 82 10.46 0.51 -5.77
N GLN A 83 10.54 0.44 -7.10
CA GLN A 83 11.63 1.03 -7.88
C GLN A 83 11.60 2.55 -7.89
N ASN A 84 10.41 3.17 -7.81
CA ASN A 84 10.31 4.63 -7.87
C ASN A 84 10.13 5.33 -6.53
N ILE A 85 9.93 4.58 -5.43
CA ILE A 85 9.73 5.18 -4.11
C ILE A 85 10.96 5.97 -3.63
N SER A 86 12.17 5.49 -3.93
CA SER A 86 13.41 6.17 -3.52
C SER A 86 13.48 7.60 -4.10
N SER A 87 13.25 7.77 -5.40
CA SER A 87 13.27 9.07 -6.05
C SER A 87 12.20 10.02 -5.53
N GLU A 88 11.00 9.52 -5.29
CA GLU A 88 9.90 10.32 -4.73
C GLU A 88 10.20 10.79 -3.30
N LEU A 89 10.74 9.90 -2.45
CA LEU A 89 11.15 10.26 -1.09
C LEU A 89 12.37 11.20 -1.07
N GLU A 90 13.28 11.11 -2.03
CA GLU A 90 14.41 12.03 -2.16
C GLU A 90 13.95 13.44 -2.49
N ILE A 91 13.03 13.61 -3.46
CA ILE A 91 12.42 14.90 -3.77
C ILE A 91 11.73 15.46 -2.52
N LEU A 92 10.86 14.65 -1.89
CA LEU A 92 10.13 15.08 -0.70
C LEU A 92 11.09 15.44 0.45
N SER A 93 12.19 14.70 0.62
CA SER A 93 13.21 14.98 1.65
C SER A 93 13.84 16.36 1.48
N SER A 94 14.02 16.79 0.24
CA SER A 94 14.58 18.10 -0.08
C SER A 94 13.57 19.23 0.19
N LEU A 95 12.29 19.00 -0.08
CA LEU A 95 11.22 19.96 0.16
C LEU A 95 10.95 20.19 1.66
N VAL A 96 11.08 19.14 2.49
CA VAL A 96 10.86 19.22 3.95
C VAL A 96 12.15 19.25 4.76
N PHE A 97 13.31 19.38 4.11
CA PHE A 97 14.64 19.46 4.73
C PHE A 97 14.93 18.33 5.74
N SER A 98 14.51 17.08 5.43
CA SER A 98 14.67 15.95 6.35
C SER A 98 15.77 14.98 5.91
N THR A 99 16.88 14.97 6.67
CA THR A 99 17.98 14.00 6.46
C THR A 99 17.56 12.56 6.76
N ARG A 100 16.62 12.35 7.69
CA ARG A 100 16.08 11.02 7.99
C ARG A 100 15.26 10.47 6.83
N LEU A 101 14.45 11.32 6.18
CA LEU A 101 13.68 10.93 5.01
C LEU A 101 14.61 10.60 3.84
N LYS A 102 15.67 11.37 3.64
CA LYS A 102 16.72 11.08 2.65
C LYS A 102 17.42 9.75 2.94
N SER A 103 17.70 9.46 4.21
CA SER A 103 18.24 8.15 4.62
C SER A 103 17.29 7.01 4.29
N LEU A 104 15.98 7.19 4.50
CA LEU A 104 14.96 6.20 4.13
C LEU A 104 14.89 6.01 2.61
N ALA A 105 14.98 7.08 1.82
CA ALA A 105 15.07 7.01 0.37
C ALA A 105 16.24 6.13 -0.11
N ASN A 106 17.43 6.34 0.46
CA ASN A 106 18.60 5.52 0.16
C ASN A 106 18.42 4.04 0.54
N LYS A 107 17.77 3.77 1.67
CA LYS A 107 17.44 2.41 2.09
C LYS A 107 16.47 1.73 1.13
N TRP A 108 15.48 2.45 0.65
CA TRP A 108 14.56 1.95 -0.39
C TRP A 108 15.30 1.66 -1.70
N LYS A 109 16.24 2.52 -2.10
CA LYS A 109 17.08 2.27 -3.29
C LYS A 109 17.82 0.95 -3.17
N LEU A 110 18.50 0.71 -2.07
CA LEU A 110 19.24 -0.53 -1.83
C LEU A 110 18.32 -1.76 -1.83
N LEU A 111 17.11 -1.64 -1.25
CA LEU A 111 16.12 -2.71 -1.25
C LEU A 111 15.60 -2.98 -2.67
N ALA A 112 15.34 -1.94 -3.46
CA ALA A 112 14.85 -2.07 -4.83
C ALA A 112 15.92 -2.69 -5.76
N ASP A 113 17.18 -2.27 -5.63
CA ASP A 113 18.31 -2.76 -6.43
C ASP A 113 18.75 -4.18 -6.03
N GLY A 114 18.38 -4.65 -4.84
CA GLY A 114 18.69 -6.01 -4.37
C GLY A 114 17.85 -7.08 -5.08
N PRO A 115 18.23 -8.37 -4.96
CA PRO A 115 17.49 -9.47 -5.58
C PRO A 115 16.08 -9.61 -4.97
N ASP A 116 15.18 -10.15 -5.77
CA ASP A 116 13.88 -10.59 -5.27
C ASP A 116 14.06 -11.86 -4.43
N LEU A 117 13.19 -12.05 -3.44
CA LEU A 117 13.17 -13.29 -2.66
C LEU A 117 12.72 -14.45 -3.54
N GLN A 118 13.18 -15.65 -3.20
CA GLN A 118 12.61 -16.86 -3.78
C GLN A 118 11.26 -17.17 -3.12
N PHE A 119 10.32 -17.63 -3.92
CA PHE A 119 9.02 -18.05 -3.38
C PHE A 119 9.19 -19.30 -2.51
N GLY A 120 8.96 -19.16 -1.21
CA GLY A 120 9.09 -20.26 -0.24
C GLY A 120 7.87 -21.17 -0.16
N GLY A 121 6.74 -20.75 -0.75
CA GLY A 121 5.48 -21.48 -0.73
C GLY A 121 4.29 -20.65 -0.26
N TRP A 122 3.09 -21.15 -0.52
CA TRP A 122 1.83 -20.46 -0.22
C TRP A 122 1.58 -20.21 1.27
N ASN A 123 2.26 -20.96 2.15
CA ASN A 123 2.18 -20.77 3.60
C ASN A 123 3.19 -19.74 4.14
N GLU A 124 4.18 -19.35 3.33
CA GLU A 124 5.26 -18.44 3.73
C GLU A 124 5.03 -17.00 3.24
N ILE A 125 3.91 -16.75 2.56
CA ILE A 125 3.53 -15.38 2.19
C ILE A 125 3.39 -14.54 3.46
N PRO A 126 4.01 -13.35 3.52
CA PRO A 126 4.02 -12.54 4.72
C PRO A 126 2.62 -12.11 5.16
N THR A 127 2.42 -12.02 6.47
CA THR A 127 1.19 -11.52 7.09
C THR A 127 -0.06 -12.37 6.88
N LEU A 128 0.09 -13.59 6.33
CA LEU A 128 -1.04 -14.51 6.24
C LEU A 128 -1.68 -14.72 7.60
N SER A 129 -2.99 -14.59 7.60
CA SER A 129 -3.83 -14.89 8.75
C SER A 129 -4.96 -15.84 8.33
N LYS A 130 -6.19 -15.61 8.66
CA LYS A 130 -7.32 -16.49 8.41
C LYS A 130 -7.31 -17.11 7.00
N ARG A 131 -6.95 -18.40 6.89
CA ARG A 131 -6.92 -19.16 5.65
C ARG A 131 -8.26 -19.82 5.37
N ILE A 132 -8.65 -19.91 4.10
CA ILE A 132 -9.90 -20.51 3.62
C ILE A 132 -9.65 -21.43 2.43
N GLY A 133 -10.55 -22.40 2.28
CA GLY A 133 -10.50 -23.39 1.20
C GLY A 133 -9.74 -24.66 1.58
N THR A 134 -9.95 -25.71 0.81
CA THR A 134 -9.40 -27.06 1.05
C THR A 134 -8.12 -27.35 0.28
N ASN A 135 -7.87 -26.62 -0.82
CA ASN A 135 -6.62 -26.74 -1.57
C ASN A 135 -5.53 -25.97 -0.84
N ILE A 136 -4.40 -26.63 -0.56
CA ILE A 136 -3.30 -26.06 0.22
C ILE A 136 -2.06 -25.82 -0.64
N GLU A 137 -1.97 -26.48 -1.79
CA GLU A 137 -0.79 -26.50 -2.65
C GLU A 137 -1.21 -26.54 -4.13
N ASN A 138 -0.27 -26.31 -5.04
CA ASN A 138 -0.45 -26.41 -6.48
C ASN A 138 -1.37 -25.35 -7.11
N PHE A 139 -1.26 -24.10 -6.65
CA PHE A 139 -1.87 -23.00 -7.35
C PHE A 139 -0.98 -22.51 -8.51
N GLU A 140 -1.62 -22.16 -9.61
CA GLU A 140 -0.97 -21.65 -10.83
C GLU A 140 -0.88 -20.12 -10.85
N LYS A 141 -1.74 -19.44 -10.05
CA LYS A 141 -1.86 -17.99 -10.00
C LYS A 141 -2.08 -17.48 -8.59
N ALA A 142 -1.70 -16.21 -8.39
CA ALA A 142 -2.03 -15.41 -7.22
C ALA A 142 -2.82 -14.17 -7.65
N GLU A 143 -3.93 -13.90 -6.98
CA GLU A 143 -4.73 -12.68 -7.18
C GLU A 143 -4.83 -11.90 -5.87
N TYR A 144 -4.36 -10.66 -5.87
CA TYR A 144 -4.43 -9.80 -4.69
C TYR A 144 -5.72 -8.98 -4.73
N MET A 145 -6.69 -9.37 -3.90
CA MET A 145 -8.05 -8.82 -3.88
C MET A 145 -8.10 -7.51 -3.09
N ILE A 146 -8.58 -6.44 -3.72
CA ILE A 146 -8.72 -5.11 -3.12
C ILE A 146 -10.16 -4.66 -2.95
N TRP A 147 -11.09 -5.22 -3.71
CA TRP A 147 -12.50 -4.84 -3.69
C TRP A 147 -13.42 -6.00 -4.06
N ARG A 148 -14.65 -5.93 -3.56
CA ARG A 148 -15.78 -6.81 -3.89
C ARG A 148 -16.88 -5.97 -4.53
N ASP A 149 -17.57 -6.49 -5.52
CA ASP A 149 -18.67 -5.86 -6.25
C ASP A 149 -18.29 -4.54 -6.98
N PRO A 150 -17.58 -4.65 -8.13
CA PRO A 150 -17.09 -5.88 -8.76
C PRO A 150 -15.84 -6.43 -8.07
N TRP A 151 -15.50 -7.70 -8.30
CA TRP A 151 -14.22 -8.27 -7.86
C TRP A 151 -13.07 -7.56 -8.56
N MET A 152 -12.23 -6.88 -7.79
CA MET A 152 -11.07 -6.16 -8.32
C MET A 152 -9.79 -6.62 -7.63
N THR A 153 -8.72 -6.67 -8.41
CA THR A 153 -7.38 -7.04 -7.94
C THR A 153 -6.37 -5.93 -8.18
N ALA A 154 -5.25 -5.99 -7.48
CA ALA A 154 -4.09 -5.15 -7.75
C ALA A 154 -3.18 -5.85 -8.78
N GLY A 155 -3.04 -5.26 -9.95
CA GLY A 155 -2.19 -5.78 -11.03
C GLY A 155 -0.70 -5.55 -10.79
N SER A 156 0.12 -6.18 -11.64
CA SER A 156 1.58 -6.15 -11.55
C SER A 156 2.21 -4.76 -11.72
N GLN A 157 1.46 -3.78 -12.24
CA GLN A 157 1.90 -2.39 -12.47
C GLN A 157 1.58 -1.45 -11.29
N THR A 158 1.18 -1.99 -10.12
CA THR A 158 0.92 -1.23 -8.90
C THR A 158 2.06 -1.38 -7.90
N PHE A 159 2.09 -0.52 -6.88
CA PHE A 159 3.01 -0.69 -5.76
C PHE A 159 2.83 -2.08 -5.13
N ILE A 160 1.59 -2.52 -4.88
CA ILE A 160 1.26 -3.85 -4.38
C ILE A 160 1.87 -4.94 -5.27
N GLY A 161 1.68 -4.86 -6.59
CA GLY A 161 2.26 -5.80 -7.54
C GLY A 161 3.79 -5.86 -7.47
N SER A 162 4.45 -4.72 -7.25
CA SER A 162 5.91 -4.68 -7.08
C SER A 162 6.37 -5.29 -5.75
N VAL A 163 5.58 -5.17 -4.67
CA VAL A 163 5.82 -5.86 -3.39
C VAL A 163 5.68 -7.37 -3.57
N LEU A 164 4.60 -7.82 -4.22
CA LEU A 164 4.38 -9.25 -4.51
C LEU A 164 5.52 -9.87 -5.32
N LYS A 165 6.04 -9.14 -6.33
CA LYS A 165 7.23 -9.56 -7.07
C LYS A 165 8.44 -9.67 -6.15
N LYS A 166 8.68 -8.66 -5.31
CA LYS A 166 9.82 -8.62 -4.38
C LYS A 166 9.85 -9.79 -3.42
N ILE A 167 8.70 -10.29 -3.01
CA ILE A 167 8.59 -11.47 -2.13
C ILE A 167 8.51 -12.81 -2.89
N GLY A 168 8.80 -12.82 -4.19
CA GLY A 168 8.97 -14.04 -4.98
C GLY A 168 7.73 -14.52 -5.75
N LEU A 169 6.63 -13.77 -5.79
CA LEU A 169 5.40 -14.18 -6.47
C LEU A 169 5.35 -13.79 -7.97
N SER A 170 6.46 -13.38 -8.57
CA SER A 170 6.50 -12.85 -9.94
C SER A 170 5.85 -13.76 -10.97
N GLU A 171 6.10 -15.07 -10.90
CA GLU A 171 5.61 -16.06 -11.86
C GLU A 171 4.12 -16.38 -11.72
N TYR A 172 3.55 -16.09 -10.56
CA TYR A 172 2.15 -16.36 -10.23
C TYR A 172 1.23 -15.15 -10.48
N LEU A 173 1.79 -13.95 -10.71
CA LEU A 173 0.98 -12.76 -10.93
C LEU A 173 0.41 -12.76 -12.36
N PRO A 174 -0.90 -12.46 -12.53
CA PRO A 174 -1.49 -12.35 -13.85
C PRO A 174 -0.92 -11.16 -14.60
N THR A 175 -0.76 -11.32 -15.91
CA THR A 175 -0.48 -10.21 -16.82
C THR A 175 -1.77 -9.45 -17.10
N SER A 176 -1.75 -8.14 -16.91
CA SER A 176 -2.88 -7.26 -17.22
C SER A 176 -2.38 -5.90 -17.64
N ASP A 177 -3.04 -5.29 -18.64
CA ASP A 177 -2.79 -3.90 -19.05
C ASP A 177 -3.40 -2.89 -18.07
N SER A 178 -4.32 -3.34 -17.23
CA SER A 178 -4.94 -2.52 -16.18
C SER A 178 -4.18 -2.63 -14.87
N LYS A 179 -4.00 -1.49 -14.18
CA LYS A 179 -3.46 -1.46 -12.81
C LYS A 179 -4.41 -2.18 -11.82
N TYR A 180 -5.70 -2.04 -12.03
CA TYR A 180 -6.74 -2.59 -11.14
C TYR A 180 -7.77 -3.35 -11.97
N PRO A 181 -7.44 -4.55 -12.45
CA PRO A 181 -8.35 -5.33 -13.28
C PRO A 181 -9.55 -5.83 -12.48
N THR A 182 -10.69 -5.86 -13.17
CA THR A 182 -11.91 -6.48 -12.67
C THR A 182 -11.94 -7.93 -13.13
N LEU A 183 -12.17 -8.86 -12.19
CA LEU A 183 -12.27 -10.28 -12.50
C LEU A 183 -13.64 -10.62 -13.09
N ASN A 184 -13.65 -11.61 -14.01
CA ASN A 184 -14.90 -12.11 -14.58
C ASN A 184 -15.68 -12.92 -13.51
N PRO A 185 -16.90 -12.51 -13.11
CA PRO A 185 -17.66 -13.21 -12.07
C PRO A 185 -17.99 -14.67 -12.40
N ARG A 186 -18.02 -15.04 -13.71
CA ARG A 186 -18.29 -16.41 -14.15
C ARG A 186 -17.09 -17.34 -14.00
N GLN A 187 -15.89 -16.78 -13.79
CA GLN A 187 -14.62 -17.50 -13.65
C GLN A 187 -14.00 -17.28 -12.27
N THR A 188 -14.71 -16.63 -11.36
CA THR A 188 -14.26 -16.30 -10.02
C THR A 188 -15.30 -16.84 -9.02
N PRO A 189 -14.92 -17.72 -8.06
CA PRO A 189 -13.55 -18.21 -7.80
C PRO A 189 -13.04 -19.22 -8.82
N ASN A 190 -11.71 -19.27 -9.01
CA ASN A 190 -11.00 -20.27 -9.81
C ASN A 190 -10.21 -21.21 -8.86
N PRO A 191 -10.35 -22.53 -8.95
CA PRO A 191 -9.70 -23.46 -8.03
C PRO A 191 -8.17 -23.52 -8.14
N SER A 192 -7.58 -23.14 -9.29
CA SER A 192 -6.12 -23.03 -9.45
C SER A 192 -5.54 -21.69 -9.00
N THR A 193 -6.35 -20.79 -8.44
CA THR A 193 -5.90 -19.46 -8.02
C THR A 193 -5.88 -19.35 -6.49
N PHE A 194 -4.76 -18.86 -5.95
CA PHE A 194 -4.67 -18.45 -4.56
C PHE A 194 -5.04 -16.98 -4.42
N TYR A 195 -6.07 -16.70 -3.62
CA TYR A 195 -6.56 -15.35 -3.40
C TYR A 195 -6.00 -14.76 -2.13
N LEU A 196 -5.29 -13.63 -2.26
CA LEU A 196 -4.80 -12.83 -1.15
C LEU A 196 -5.83 -11.73 -0.88
N PHE A 197 -6.63 -11.90 0.16
CA PHE A 197 -7.66 -10.94 0.54
C PHE A 197 -7.05 -9.86 1.42
N SER A 198 -7.04 -8.61 0.95
CA SER A 198 -6.51 -7.49 1.71
C SER A 198 -7.42 -7.12 2.88
N SER A 199 -6.84 -6.79 4.04
CA SER A 199 -7.62 -6.27 5.17
C SER A 199 -8.20 -4.87 4.91
N GLU A 200 -7.65 -4.16 3.90
CA GLU A 200 -8.09 -2.83 3.46
C GLU A 200 -7.89 -2.65 1.93
N PRO A 201 -8.52 -1.69 1.25
CA PRO A 201 -9.58 -0.79 1.75
C PRO A 201 -10.92 -1.49 1.98
N PHE A 202 -11.15 -2.67 1.34
CA PHE A 202 -12.35 -3.46 1.55
C PHE A 202 -12.11 -4.41 2.73
N PRO A 203 -13.01 -4.44 3.74
CA PRO A 203 -12.80 -5.21 4.97
C PRO A 203 -13.09 -6.71 4.77
N PHE A 204 -12.27 -7.41 3.97
CA PHE A 204 -12.46 -8.82 3.65
C PHE A 204 -12.52 -9.72 4.88
N GLU A 205 -11.86 -9.34 5.97
CA GLU A 205 -11.88 -10.09 7.22
C GLU A 205 -13.29 -10.49 7.67
N ARG A 206 -14.27 -9.60 7.46
CA ARG A 206 -15.68 -9.82 7.83
C ARG A 206 -16.40 -10.83 6.96
N TYR A 207 -15.83 -11.16 5.81
CA TYR A 207 -16.46 -11.98 4.77
C TYR A 207 -15.75 -13.30 4.52
N MET A 208 -14.70 -13.63 5.27
CA MET A 208 -13.87 -14.82 5.00
C MET A 208 -14.68 -16.13 4.99
N ASP A 209 -15.65 -16.28 5.91
CA ASP A 209 -16.52 -17.47 5.96
C ASP A 209 -17.47 -17.54 4.75
N ASP A 210 -17.94 -16.41 4.24
CA ASP A 210 -18.74 -16.33 3.02
C ASP A 210 -17.90 -16.67 1.79
N LEU A 211 -16.65 -16.17 1.72
CA LEU A 211 -15.72 -16.44 0.64
C LEU A 211 -15.38 -17.94 0.55
N GLU A 212 -15.16 -18.58 1.69
CA GLU A 212 -14.94 -20.04 1.74
C GLU A 212 -16.17 -20.78 1.23
N ARG A 213 -17.37 -20.39 1.67
CA ARG A 213 -18.64 -21.03 1.29
C ARG A 213 -18.93 -20.94 -0.21
N ILE A 214 -18.49 -19.88 -0.88
CA ILE A 214 -18.64 -19.74 -2.33
C ILE A 214 -17.46 -20.30 -3.12
N GLY A 215 -16.48 -20.92 -2.45
CA GLY A 215 -15.45 -21.76 -3.07
C GLY A 215 -14.11 -21.07 -3.34
N PHE A 216 -13.81 -19.95 -2.69
CA PHE A 216 -12.48 -19.36 -2.77
C PHE A 216 -11.45 -20.18 -1.99
N ASN A 217 -10.22 -20.27 -2.55
CA ASN A 217 -9.03 -20.75 -1.85
C ASN A 217 -8.08 -19.57 -1.64
N GLY A 218 -7.69 -19.30 -0.41
CA GLY A 218 -6.84 -18.15 -0.15
C GLY A 218 -6.66 -17.82 1.32
N ALA A 219 -6.20 -16.62 1.60
CA ALA A 219 -6.01 -16.16 2.96
C ALA A 219 -6.17 -14.64 3.08
N LEU A 220 -6.50 -14.19 4.28
CA LEU A 220 -6.45 -12.78 4.64
C LEU A 220 -4.98 -12.36 4.80
N VAL A 221 -4.63 -11.18 4.28
CA VAL A 221 -3.31 -10.55 4.42
C VAL A 221 -3.46 -9.13 4.95
N ASP A 222 -2.43 -8.63 5.63
CA ASP A 222 -2.38 -7.25 6.08
C ASP A 222 -2.22 -6.29 4.89
N GLY A 223 -3.28 -5.55 4.58
CA GLY A 223 -3.31 -4.59 3.49
C GLY A 223 -2.29 -3.47 3.65
N GLU A 224 -2.04 -2.99 4.88
CA GLU A 224 -1.06 -1.94 5.15
C GLU A 224 0.38 -2.39 4.81
N PHE A 225 0.70 -3.67 5.01
CA PHE A 225 1.99 -4.22 4.59
C PHE A 225 2.22 -4.03 3.10
N PHE A 226 1.21 -4.37 2.29
CA PHE A 226 1.36 -4.41 0.83
C PHE A 226 1.13 -3.05 0.17
N SER A 227 0.34 -2.16 0.76
CA SER A 227 -0.10 -0.91 0.14
C SER A 227 0.54 0.35 0.73
N TRP A 228 1.00 0.33 1.99
CA TRP A 228 1.54 1.51 2.65
C TRP A 228 3.02 1.71 2.38
N PHE A 229 3.33 2.29 1.23
CA PHE A 229 4.71 2.68 0.89
C PHE A 229 5.31 3.67 1.92
N GLY A 230 6.64 3.67 2.04
CA GLY A 230 7.35 4.50 3.00
C GLY A 230 7.99 3.69 4.12
N SER A 231 7.88 4.13 5.37
CA SER A 231 8.58 3.51 6.50
C SER A 231 8.02 2.14 6.88
N ARG A 232 6.70 1.94 6.78
CA ARG A 232 6.03 0.70 7.19
C ARG A 232 6.42 -0.48 6.31
N SER A 233 6.12 -0.42 5.02
CA SER A 233 6.47 -1.51 4.08
C SER A 233 7.99 -1.72 4.00
N TYR A 234 8.79 -0.63 4.14
CA TYR A 234 10.25 -0.78 4.21
C TYR A 234 10.68 -1.68 5.38
N ARG A 235 10.21 -1.42 6.60
CA ARG A 235 10.57 -2.24 7.78
C ARG A 235 10.22 -3.69 7.54
N MET A 236 9.00 -3.94 7.10
CA MET A 236 8.49 -5.30 6.91
C MET A 236 9.25 -6.05 5.82
N LEU A 237 9.49 -5.46 4.66
CA LEU A 237 10.29 -6.06 3.58
C LEU A 237 11.77 -6.25 3.99
N SER A 238 12.36 -5.27 4.67
CA SER A 238 13.74 -5.38 5.17
C SER A 238 13.90 -6.53 6.17
N ASP A 239 12.94 -6.74 7.05
CA ASP A 239 12.98 -7.83 8.03
C ASP A 239 12.76 -9.20 7.38
N LEU A 240 11.94 -9.29 6.33
CA LEU A 240 11.81 -10.51 5.53
C LEU A 240 13.12 -10.87 4.81
N ILE A 241 13.74 -9.90 4.15
CA ILE A 241 15.01 -10.12 3.44
C ILE A 241 16.10 -10.59 4.39
N LYS A 242 16.22 -9.97 5.59
CA LYS A 242 17.20 -10.40 6.61
C LYS A 242 16.96 -11.82 7.12
N LYS A 243 15.73 -12.31 7.15
CA LYS A 243 15.41 -13.67 7.58
C LYS A 243 15.69 -14.71 6.51
N ALA A 244 15.70 -14.30 5.25
CA ALA A 244 15.96 -15.17 4.10
C ALA A 244 17.45 -15.29 3.72
N THR A 245 18.30 -14.40 4.26
CA THR A 245 19.77 -14.41 4.12
C THR A 245 20.44 -15.00 5.33
#